data_34f03c4031882380178bab2cf5858e8b
#
_entry.id   34f03c4031882380178bab2cf5858e8b
#
_cell.length_a   1.000
_cell.length_b   1.000
_cell.length_c   1.000
_cell.angle_alpha   90.00
_cell.angle_beta   90.00
_cell.angle_gamma   90.00
#
_symmetry.space_group_name_H-M   'P 1'
#
loop_
_entity.id
_entity.type
_entity.pdbx_description
1 polymer ?
#
loop_
_entity_poly.entity_id
_entity_poly.type
_entity_poly.pdbx_seq_one_letter_code
_entity_poly.pdbx_strand_id
1 'polypeptide(L)'
;MVKERITMMGERAGLLGLFDRIRFNEILRQGIGLLLVAACAHFARPDVGTVSIGLALVVIGQVFRIYAAGYIFKNKQLASTGPYALVRHPLYLGNFIILIGFTIASANLYVAGVVVLFFLIWYPAAIAYEDSKLENIFGDEWRDWSKNIRAIVPGRARWADLKSSGWDTYQSLIRNGELPISLYLLSCGIWLWVISHGH
;
A
#
# COMPACT_ATOMS: atom_id res chain seq x y z
N MET A 1 -5.43 15.16 -13.64
CA MET A 1 -5.26 13.96 -12.79
C MET A 1 -6.58 13.41 -12.23
N VAL A 2 -7.26 14.04 -11.21
CA VAL A 2 -8.52 13.48 -10.66
C VAL A 2 -9.63 13.45 -11.70
N LYS A 3 -9.75 14.48 -12.54
CA LYS A 3 -10.73 14.59 -13.62
C LYS A 3 -10.57 13.48 -14.67
N GLU A 4 -9.36 13.18 -15.10
CA GLU A 4 -9.06 12.05 -15.99
C GLU A 4 -9.43 10.69 -15.40
N ARG A 5 -9.18 10.51 -14.09
CA ARG A 5 -9.53 9.29 -13.36
C ARG A 5 -11.04 9.04 -13.39
N ILE A 6 -11.83 10.10 -13.20
CA ILE A 6 -13.30 10.03 -13.21
C ILE A 6 -13.82 9.74 -14.62
N THR A 7 -13.25 10.38 -15.64
CA THR A 7 -13.65 10.18 -17.04
C THR A 7 -13.38 8.75 -17.52
N MET A 8 -12.25 8.15 -17.13
CA MET A 8 -11.93 6.75 -17.46
C MET A 8 -12.88 5.73 -16.82
N MET A 9 -13.47 6.05 -15.66
CA MET A 9 -14.33 5.15 -14.90
C MET A 9 -15.83 5.43 -15.06
N GLY A 10 -16.20 6.43 -15.87
CA GLY A 10 -17.57 6.91 -16.06
C GLY A 10 -17.97 7.96 -15.04
N GLU A 11 -18.36 9.15 -15.50
CA GLU A 11 -18.81 10.26 -14.64
C GLU A 11 -20.16 9.92 -13.99
N ARG A 12 -20.16 9.94 -12.64
CA ARG A 12 -21.38 9.86 -11.85
C ARG A 12 -21.72 11.24 -11.29
N ALA A 13 -23.00 11.59 -11.26
CA ALA A 13 -23.47 12.88 -10.72
C ALA A 13 -23.78 12.80 -9.21
N GLY A 14 -23.84 13.97 -8.55
CA GLY A 14 -24.26 14.09 -7.14
C GLY A 14 -23.28 13.52 -6.13
N LEU A 15 -23.79 12.96 -5.03
CA LEU A 15 -23.01 12.40 -3.94
C LEU A 15 -22.07 11.27 -4.38
N LEU A 16 -22.49 10.46 -5.35
CA LEU A 16 -21.66 9.39 -5.91
C LEU A 16 -20.46 9.96 -6.66
N GLY A 17 -20.63 11.06 -7.40
CA GLY A 17 -19.53 11.74 -8.07
C GLY A 17 -18.56 12.39 -7.09
N LEU A 18 -19.03 12.94 -5.96
CA LEU A 18 -18.17 13.44 -4.90
C LEU A 18 -17.37 12.30 -4.26
N PHE A 19 -18.01 11.18 -3.97
CA PHE A 19 -17.37 9.98 -3.44
C PHE A 19 -16.27 9.46 -4.37
N ASP A 20 -16.55 9.39 -5.69
CA ASP A 20 -15.56 8.98 -6.68
C ASP A 20 -14.37 9.95 -6.74
N ARG A 21 -14.59 11.26 -6.63
CA ARG A 21 -13.51 12.26 -6.56
C ARG A 21 -12.58 12.03 -5.36
N ILE A 22 -13.13 11.72 -4.20
CA ILE A 22 -12.37 11.41 -2.98
C ILE A 22 -11.63 10.08 -3.16
N ARG A 23 -12.33 9.05 -3.63
CA ARG A 23 -11.82 7.69 -3.81
C ARG A 23 -10.64 7.62 -4.79
N PHE A 24 -10.68 8.39 -5.87
CA PHE A 24 -9.63 8.43 -6.89
C PHE A 24 -8.51 9.43 -6.61
N ASN A 25 -8.59 10.20 -5.53
CA ASN A 25 -7.51 11.10 -5.14
C ASN A 25 -6.41 10.33 -4.40
N GLU A 26 -5.23 10.24 -5.02
CA GLU A 26 -4.09 9.51 -4.47
C GLU A 26 -3.60 10.11 -3.13
N ILE A 27 -3.54 11.44 -3.03
CA ILE A 27 -3.10 12.13 -1.82
C ILE A 27 -4.07 11.88 -0.68
N LEU A 28 -5.38 11.98 -0.94
CA LEU A 28 -6.40 11.70 0.08
C LEU A 28 -6.35 10.25 0.53
N ARG A 29 -6.19 9.30 -0.39
CA ARG A 29 -6.07 7.88 -0.05
C ARG A 29 -4.85 7.59 0.82
N GLN A 30 -3.70 8.17 0.48
CA GLN A 30 -2.49 8.04 1.29
C GLN A 30 -2.68 8.69 2.67
N GLY A 31 -3.24 9.89 2.71
CA GLY A 31 -3.57 10.60 3.95
C GLY A 31 -4.50 9.81 4.86
N ILE A 32 -5.58 9.23 4.31
CA ILE A 32 -6.50 8.37 5.08
C ILE A 32 -5.76 7.15 5.61
N GLY A 33 -4.89 6.51 4.81
CA GLY A 33 -4.07 5.38 5.27
C GLY A 33 -3.18 5.75 6.46
N LEU A 34 -2.51 6.89 6.41
CA LEU A 34 -1.70 7.38 7.53
C LEU A 34 -2.57 7.74 8.75
N LEU A 35 -3.73 8.37 8.56
CA LEU A 35 -4.68 8.64 9.65
C LEU A 35 -5.19 7.36 10.29
N LEU A 36 -5.41 6.29 9.52
CA LEU A 36 -5.78 4.98 10.08
C LEU A 36 -4.67 4.39 10.93
N VAL A 37 -3.40 4.52 10.52
CA VAL A 37 -2.26 4.11 11.36
C VAL A 37 -2.24 4.92 12.66
N ALA A 38 -2.42 6.24 12.61
CA ALA A 38 -2.52 7.07 13.81
C ALA A 38 -3.70 6.67 14.70
N ALA A 39 -4.86 6.35 14.09
CA ALA A 39 -6.03 5.88 14.84
C ALA A 39 -5.77 4.52 15.50
N CYS A 40 -5.10 3.59 14.81
CA CYS A 40 -4.66 2.33 15.41
C CYS A 40 -3.78 2.58 16.63
N ALA A 41 -2.85 3.52 16.56
CA ALA A 41 -1.95 3.86 17.66
C ALA A 41 -2.66 4.61 18.81
N HIS A 42 -3.59 5.52 18.48
CA HIS A 42 -4.29 6.34 19.48
C HIS A 42 -5.37 5.58 20.26
N PHE A 43 -6.17 4.77 19.57
CA PHE A 43 -7.27 4.01 20.19
C PHE A 43 -6.85 2.60 20.61
N ALA A 44 -5.56 2.34 20.68
CA ALA A 44 -5.03 1.06 21.08
C ALA A 44 -5.37 0.73 22.52
N ARG A 45 -5.60 -0.57 22.77
CA ARG A 45 -5.65 -1.19 24.10
C ARG A 45 -4.64 -2.35 24.10
N PRO A 46 -3.35 -2.03 23.93
CA PRO A 46 -2.37 -3.02 23.58
C PRO A 46 -1.91 -3.81 24.80
N ASP A 47 -1.60 -5.07 24.58
CA ASP A 47 -0.70 -5.86 25.40
C ASP A 47 0.62 -6.09 24.67
N VAL A 48 1.67 -6.47 25.40
CA VAL A 48 3.02 -6.66 24.83
C VAL A 48 3.04 -7.71 23.72
N GLY A 49 2.20 -8.75 23.82
CA GLY A 49 2.13 -9.82 22.83
C GLY A 49 1.56 -9.33 21.49
N THR A 50 0.41 -8.66 21.52
CA THR A 50 -0.24 -8.12 20.31
C THR A 50 0.62 -7.05 19.65
N VAL A 51 1.26 -6.18 20.43
CA VAL A 51 2.19 -5.16 19.92
C VAL A 51 3.40 -5.83 19.23
N SER A 52 4.02 -6.82 19.85
CA SER A 52 5.19 -7.50 19.29
C SER A 52 4.87 -8.16 17.95
N ILE A 53 3.75 -8.90 17.88
CA ILE A 53 3.31 -9.55 16.64
C ILE A 53 2.96 -8.50 15.56
N GLY A 54 2.19 -7.49 15.96
CA GLY A 54 1.76 -6.44 15.04
C GLY A 54 2.93 -5.64 14.47
N LEU A 55 3.90 -5.24 15.30
CA LEU A 55 5.09 -4.51 14.84
C LEU A 55 6.01 -5.36 13.98
N ALA A 56 6.12 -6.67 14.23
CA ALA A 56 6.84 -7.57 13.34
C ALA A 56 6.23 -7.56 11.92
N LEU A 57 4.90 -7.59 11.79
CA LEU A 57 4.22 -7.46 10.50
C LEU A 57 4.43 -6.08 9.86
N VAL A 58 4.40 -4.99 10.65
CA VAL A 58 4.69 -3.64 10.17
C VAL A 58 6.09 -3.58 9.55
N VAL A 59 7.09 -4.14 10.22
CA VAL A 59 8.47 -4.19 9.73
C VAL A 59 8.54 -5.00 8.42
N ILE A 60 7.92 -6.18 8.38
CA ILE A 60 7.88 -7.00 7.15
C ILE A 60 7.23 -6.23 5.99
N GLY A 61 6.08 -5.60 6.23
CA GLY A 61 5.37 -4.83 5.21
C GLY A 61 6.19 -3.62 4.73
N GLN A 62 6.87 -2.91 5.63
CA GLN A 62 7.66 -1.74 5.27
C GLN A 62 8.95 -2.13 4.52
N VAL A 63 9.64 -3.19 4.94
CA VAL A 63 10.80 -3.72 4.20
C VAL A 63 10.39 -4.13 2.79
N PHE A 64 9.25 -4.81 2.65
CA PHE A 64 8.71 -5.18 1.34
C PHE A 64 8.36 -3.96 0.48
N ARG A 65 7.81 -2.88 1.06
CA ARG A 65 7.55 -1.62 0.35
C ARG A 65 8.85 -0.94 -0.09
N ILE A 66 9.84 -0.80 0.80
CA ILE A 66 11.14 -0.22 0.46
C ILE A 66 11.77 -0.99 -0.70
N TYR A 67 11.70 -2.32 -0.66
CA TYR A 67 12.21 -3.15 -1.74
C TYR A 67 11.43 -2.92 -3.04
N ALA A 68 10.09 -2.87 -2.99
CA ALA A 68 9.27 -2.61 -4.17
C ALA A 68 9.49 -1.21 -4.75
N ALA A 69 9.58 -0.19 -3.91
CA ALA A 69 9.75 1.19 -4.33
C ALA A 69 11.06 1.46 -5.09
N GLY A 70 12.10 0.69 -4.81
CA GLY A 70 13.39 0.82 -5.51
C GLY A 70 13.38 0.38 -6.98
N TYR A 71 12.34 -0.37 -7.41
CA TYR A 71 12.16 -0.75 -8.80
C TYR A 71 11.24 0.19 -9.60
N ILE A 72 10.62 1.20 -8.95
CA ILE A 72 9.68 2.10 -9.63
C ILE A 72 10.41 3.31 -10.21
N PHE A 73 10.49 3.38 -11.52
CA PHE A 73 10.88 4.57 -12.27
C PHE A 73 9.66 5.12 -13.00
N LYS A 74 8.86 5.93 -12.28
CA LYS A 74 7.53 6.39 -12.73
C LYS A 74 7.51 6.85 -14.19
N ASN A 75 6.62 6.26 -14.99
CA ASN A 75 6.36 6.58 -16.40
C ASN A 75 7.56 6.43 -17.35
N LYS A 76 8.65 5.80 -16.92
CA LYS A 76 9.85 5.59 -17.77
C LYS A 76 9.97 4.15 -18.24
N GLN A 77 9.69 3.21 -17.36
CA GLN A 77 9.76 1.78 -17.65
C GLN A 77 8.72 1.03 -16.80
N LEU A 78 8.21 -0.07 -17.32
CA LEU A 78 7.33 -0.96 -16.59
C LEU A 78 8.15 -1.71 -15.52
N ALA A 79 7.74 -1.57 -14.25
CA ALA A 79 8.31 -2.38 -13.19
C ALA A 79 7.71 -3.79 -13.27
N SER A 80 8.47 -4.75 -13.78
CA SER A 80 8.03 -6.13 -14.00
C SER A 80 8.90 -7.18 -13.30
N THR A 81 9.97 -6.75 -12.62
CA THR A 81 10.97 -7.59 -11.95
C THR A 81 10.99 -7.34 -10.44
N GLY A 82 11.78 -8.11 -9.71
CA GLY A 82 11.81 -8.04 -8.25
C GLY A 82 10.43 -8.36 -7.64
N PRO A 83 9.91 -7.55 -6.70
CA PRO A 83 8.59 -7.78 -6.11
C PRO A 83 7.43 -7.77 -7.13
N TYR A 84 7.62 -7.11 -8.28
CA TYR A 84 6.65 -7.07 -9.38
C TYR A 84 6.55 -8.38 -10.16
N ALA A 85 7.50 -9.29 -9.99
CA ALA A 85 7.38 -10.66 -10.47
C ALA A 85 6.44 -11.52 -9.61
N LEU A 86 6.11 -11.10 -8.39
CA LEU A 86 5.19 -11.79 -7.47
C LEU A 86 3.75 -11.30 -7.62
N VAL A 87 3.58 -9.98 -7.62
CA VAL A 87 2.29 -9.29 -7.67
C VAL A 87 2.40 -8.01 -8.48
N ARG A 88 1.30 -7.58 -9.14
CA ARG A 88 1.31 -6.33 -9.92
C ARG A 88 1.45 -5.08 -9.05
N HIS A 89 0.93 -5.13 -7.83
CA HIS A 89 0.87 -3.97 -6.93
C HIS A 89 1.54 -4.27 -5.57
N PRO A 90 2.87 -4.49 -5.54
CA PRO A 90 3.56 -4.84 -4.29
C PRO A 90 3.50 -3.75 -3.23
N LEU A 91 3.43 -2.46 -3.60
CA LEU A 91 3.22 -1.38 -2.64
C LEU A 91 1.85 -1.47 -1.93
N TYR A 92 0.80 -1.90 -2.65
CA TYR A 92 -0.51 -2.13 -2.03
C TYR A 92 -0.51 -3.34 -1.12
N LEU A 93 0.19 -4.42 -1.49
CA LEU A 93 0.39 -5.58 -0.61
C LEU A 93 1.14 -5.18 0.66
N GLY A 94 2.21 -4.39 0.54
CA GLY A 94 2.94 -3.87 1.69
C GLY A 94 2.07 -3.01 2.61
N ASN A 95 1.26 -2.10 2.06
CA ASN A 95 0.27 -1.34 2.82
C ASN A 95 -0.72 -2.23 3.57
N PHE A 96 -1.19 -3.30 2.92
CA PHE A 96 -2.10 -4.27 3.52
C PHE A 96 -1.46 -4.92 4.74
N ILE A 97 -0.23 -5.40 4.61
CA ILE A 97 0.52 -6.03 5.72
C ILE A 97 0.76 -5.02 6.86
N ILE A 98 1.13 -3.77 6.56
CA ILE A 98 1.35 -2.72 7.56
C ILE A 98 0.07 -2.43 8.33
N LEU A 99 -1.06 -2.23 7.65
CA LEU A 99 -2.32 -1.92 8.31
C LEU A 99 -2.86 -3.10 9.14
N ILE A 100 -2.68 -4.35 8.67
CA ILE A 100 -2.96 -5.53 9.50
C ILE A 100 -2.08 -5.51 10.75
N GLY A 101 -0.79 -5.23 10.59
CA GLY A 101 0.15 -5.16 11.71
C GLY A 101 -0.29 -4.14 12.76
N PHE A 102 -0.59 -2.90 12.36
CA PHE A 102 -1.11 -1.87 13.28
C PHE A 102 -2.48 -2.23 13.87
N THR A 103 -3.34 -2.88 13.12
CA THR A 103 -4.65 -3.35 13.60
C THR A 103 -4.49 -4.39 14.72
N ILE A 104 -3.60 -5.36 14.54
CA ILE A 104 -3.27 -6.36 15.55
C ILE A 104 -2.64 -5.67 16.77
N ALA A 105 -1.65 -4.79 16.56
CA ALA A 105 -0.98 -4.06 17.62
C ALA A 105 -1.95 -3.16 18.40
N SER A 106 -3.01 -2.65 17.78
CA SER A 106 -4.01 -1.82 18.47
C SER A 106 -4.92 -2.61 19.41
N ALA A 107 -5.07 -3.91 19.22
CA ALA A 107 -6.00 -4.79 19.93
C ALA A 107 -7.43 -4.22 20.02
N ASN A 108 -7.87 -3.46 19.03
CA ASN A 108 -9.15 -2.76 19.01
C ASN A 108 -10.03 -3.19 17.82
N LEU A 109 -11.14 -3.87 18.12
CA LEU A 109 -12.02 -4.45 17.13
C LEU A 109 -12.76 -3.39 16.29
N TYR A 110 -13.07 -2.22 16.86
CA TYR A 110 -13.70 -1.13 16.12
C TYR A 110 -12.76 -0.55 15.06
N VAL A 111 -11.50 -0.37 15.42
CA VAL A 111 -10.45 0.07 14.49
C VAL A 111 -10.26 -0.97 13.40
N ALA A 112 -10.26 -2.26 13.74
CA ALA A 112 -10.19 -3.34 12.77
C ALA A 112 -11.34 -3.27 11.74
N GLY A 113 -12.56 -3.04 12.18
CA GLY A 113 -13.72 -2.87 11.29
C GLY A 113 -13.54 -1.70 10.32
N VAL A 114 -13.05 -0.54 10.80
CA VAL A 114 -12.79 0.64 9.96
C VAL A 114 -11.68 0.35 8.93
N VAL A 115 -10.61 -0.32 9.32
CA VAL A 115 -9.51 -0.72 8.41
C VAL A 115 -10.01 -1.67 7.31
N VAL A 116 -10.82 -2.68 7.68
CA VAL A 116 -11.43 -3.60 6.69
C VAL A 116 -12.31 -2.84 5.70
N LEU A 117 -13.19 -1.96 6.17
CA LEU A 117 -14.03 -1.13 5.31
C LEU A 117 -13.21 -0.25 4.37
N PHE A 118 -12.15 0.35 4.87
CA PHE A 118 -11.23 1.14 4.05
C PHE A 118 -10.64 0.30 2.91
N PHE A 119 -10.15 -0.92 3.20
CA PHE A 119 -9.62 -1.80 2.15
C PHE A 119 -10.66 -2.17 1.11
N LEU A 120 -11.85 -2.59 1.54
CA LEU A 120 -12.92 -3.01 0.63
C LEU A 120 -13.39 -1.87 -0.28
N ILE A 121 -13.43 -0.64 0.23
CA ILE A 121 -13.93 0.52 -0.51
C ILE A 121 -12.88 1.09 -1.45
N TRP A 122 -11.64 1.29 -0.98
CA TRP A 122 -10.63 2.06 -1.73
C TRP A 122 -9.73 1.21 -2.61
N TYR A 123 -9.31 0.02 -2.15
CA TYR A 123 -8.29 -0.74 -2.84
C TYR A 123 -8.72 -1.29 -4.21
N PRO A 124 -9.91 -1.88 -4.38
CA PRO A 124 -10.32 -2.38 -5.70
C PRO A 124 -10.33 -1.29 -6.77
N ALA A 125 -10.82 -0.09 -6.42
CA ALA A 125 -10.84 1.03 -7.35
C ALA A 125 -9.44 1.61 -7.64
N ALA A 126 -8.58 1.66 -6.63
CA ALA A 126 -7.22 2.13 -6.79
C ALA A 126 -6.41 1.19 -7.71
N ILE A 127 -6.55 -0.12 -7.54
CA ILE A 127 -5.94 -1.15 -8.37
C ILE A 127 -6.46 -1.06 -9.81
N ALA A 128 -7.78 -1.04 -10.01
CA ALA A 128 -8.37 -0.95 -11.34
C ALA A 128 -7.91 0.31 -12.09
N TYR A 129 -7.83 1.45 -11.39
CA TYR A 129 -7.32 2.68 -11.98
C TYR A 129 -5.83 2.57 -12.36
N GLU A 130 -4.98 2.05 -11.46
CA GLU A 130 -3.55 1.92 -11.74
C GLU A 130 -3.29 0.93 -12.88
N ASP A 131 -4.03 -0.18 -12.94
CA ASP A 131 -3.99 -1.14 -14.04
C ASP A 131 -4.33 -0.45 -15.37
N SER A 132 -5.44 0.30 -15.44
CA SER A 132 -5.83 1.03 -16.64
C SER A 132 -4.80 2.10 -17.06
N LYS A 133 -4.21 2.79 -16.09
CA LYS A 133 -3.18 3.79 -16.33
C LYS A 133 -1.90 3.15 -16.89
N LEU A 134 -1.46 2.05 -16.32
CA LEU A 134 -0.26 1.33 -16.78
C LEU A 134 -0.48 0.73 -18.17
N GLU A 135 -1.66 0.19 -18.45
CA GLU A 135 -2.03 -0.29 -19.80
C GLU A 135 -2.01 0.83 -20.83
N ASN A 136 -2.52 2.02 -20.48
CA ASN A 136 -2.48 3.18 -21.39
C ASN A 136 -1.06 3.69 -21.66
N ILE A 137 -0.12 3.55 -20.71
CA ILE A 137 1.27 4.00 -20.86
C ILE A 137 2.11 2.97 -21.59
N PHE A 138 2.00 1.68 -21.25
CA PHE A 138 2.89 0.62 -21.70
C PHE A 138 2.27 -0.34 -22.72
N GLY A 139 0.96 -0.24 -22.97
CA GLY A 139 0.27 -0.99 -24.02
C GLY A 139 0.44 -2.51 -23.92
N ASP A 140 0.94 -3.10 -25.01
CA ASP A 140 1.10 -4.57 -25.09
C ASP A 140 2.11 -5.14 -24.11
N GLU A 141 3.17 -4.40 -23.76
CA GLU A 141 4.15 -4.80 -22.76
C GLU A 141 3.46 -5.06 -21.41
N TRP A 142 2.57 -4.14 -20.99
CA TRP A 142 1.78 -4.32 -19.75
C TRP A 142 0.81 -5.50 -19.86
N ARG A 143 0.10 -5.64 -21.01
CA ARG A 143 -0.86 -6.73 -21.21
C ARG A 143 -0.19 -8.09 -21.11
N ASP A 144 0.95 -8.27 -21.74
CA ASP A 144 1.67 -9.55 -21.76
C ASP A 144 2.23 -9.90 -20.38
N TRP A 145 2.79 -8.92 -19.67
CA TRP A 145 3.27 -9.11 -18.31
C TRP A 145 2.14 -9.40 -17.33
N SER A 146 1.05 -8.64 -17.37
CA SER A 146 -0.04 -8.70 -16.38
C SER A 146 -0.90 -9.95 -16.46
N LYS A 147 -0.95 -10.65 -17.60
CA LYS A 147 -1.76 -11.87 -17.82
C LYS A 147 -1.52 -12.96 -16.78
N ASN A 148 -0.28 -13.11 -16.32
CA ASN A 148 0.14 -14.19 -15.44
C ASN A 148 0.39 -13.76 -13.99
N ILE A 149 0.24 -12.47 -13.69
CA ILE A 149 0.57 -11.91 -12.38
C ILE A 149 -0.68 -11.29 -11.75
N ARG A 150 -1.04 -11.76 -10.55
CA ARG A 150 -2.21 -11.27 -9.82
C ARG A 150 -1.94 -9.89 -9.20
N ALA A 151 -3.00 -9.15 -8.91
CA ALA A 151 -2.90 -7.77 -8.40
C ALA A 151 -2.12 -7.69 -7.07
N ILE A 152 -2.59 -8.37 -6.02
CA ILE A 152 -2.00 -8.29 -4.66
C ILE A 152 -1.79 -9.68 -4.02
N VAL A 153 -2.37 -10.74 -4.57
CA VAL A 153 -2.19 -12.09 -4.05
C VAL A 153 -1.04 -12.76 -4.80
N PRO A 154 0.05 -13.16 -4.12
CA PRO A 154 1.15 -13.83 -4.78
C PRO A 154 0.68 -15.06 -5.57
N GLY A 155 1.11 -15.15 -6.82
CA GLY A 155 0.84 -16.27 -7.71
C GLY A 155 2.08 -17.14 -7.90
N ARG A 156 2.15 -17.84 -9.05
CA ARG A 156 3.36 -18.56 -9.45
C ARG A 156 4.43 -17.52 -9.81
N ALA A 157 5.38 -17.34 -8.92
CA ALA A 157 6.50 -16.44 -9.14
C ALA A 157 7.49 -17.02 -10.16
N ARG A 158 8.00 -16.17 -11.02
CA ARG A 158 9.20 -16.47 -11.80
C ARG A 158 10.41 -16.14 -10.93
N TRP A 159 10.90 -17.12 -10.19
CA TRP A 159 11.98 -16.96 -9.20
C TRP A 159 13.24 -16.30 -9.78
N ALA A 160 13.51 -16.51 -11.06
CA ALA A 160 14.62 -15.84 -11.76
C ALA A 160 14.45 -14.31 -11.81
N ASP A 161 13.22 -13.82 -11.95
CA ASP A 161 12.91 -12.39 -12.07
C ASP A 161 12.95 -11.68 -10.69
N LEU A 162 12.90 -12.44 -9.58
CA LEU A 162 13.03 -11.88 -8.22
C LEU A 162 14.43 -11.34 -7.92
N LYS A 163 15.46 -11.93 -8.51
CA LYS A 163 16.88 -11.57 -8.29
C LYS A 163 17.42 -10.60 -9.34
N SER A 164 16.55 -9.87 -10.04
CA SER A 164 17.00 -8.94 -11.08
C SER A 164 17.84 -7.79 -10.50
N SER A 165 18.83 -7.37 -11.27
CA SER A 165 19.56 -6.11 -11.05
C SER A 165 18.63 -4.93 -11.37
N GLY A 166 18.77 -3.81 -10.65
CA GLY A 166 18.01 -2.58 -10.96
C GLY A 166 17.33 -1.94 -9.75
N TRP A 167 17.54 -2.50 -8.54
CA TRP A 167 17.11 -1.85 -7.32
C TRP A 167 17.97 -0.64 -6.99
N ASP A 168 17.32 0.48 -6.69
CA ASP A 168 18.00 1.74 -6.38
C ASP A 168 17.52 2.30 -5.03
N THR A 169 18.47 2.51 -4.10
CA THR A 169 18.20 3.01 -2.74
C THR A 169 17.66 4.44 -2.75
N TYR A 170 18.25 5.32 -3.56
CA TYR A 170 17.83 6.71 -3.65
C TYR A 170 16.44 6.83 -4.26
N GLN A 171 16.16 6.02 -5.27
CA GLN A 171 14.84 5.92 -5.89
C GLN A 171 13.78 5.48 -4.87
N SER A 172 14.08 4.46 -4.04
CA SER A 172 13.16 3.97 -3.01
C SER A 172 12.93 5.02 -1.91
N LEU A 173 14.00 5.40 -1.21
CA LEU A 173 13.89 6.16 0.03
C LEU A 173 13.51 7.62 -0.19
N ILE A 174 14.08 8.25 -1.24
CA ILE A 174 13.93 9.68 -1.47
C ILE A 174 12.88 9.97 -2.54
N ARG A 175 13.05 9.45 -3.76
CA ARG A 175 12.14 9.80 -4.87
C ARG A 175 10.74 9.23 -4.71
N ASN A 176 10.62 8.02 -4.20
CA ASN A 176 9.33 7.36 -3.95
C ASN A 176 8.81 7.57 -2.52
N GLY A 177 9.59 8.27 -1.66
CA GLY A 177 9.12 8.78 -0.37
C GLY A 177 9.02 7.73 0.74
N GLU A 178 9.75 6.60 0.65
CA GLU A 178 9.68 5.57 1.69
C GLU A 178 10.36 5.98 3.01
N LEU A 179 11.32 6.92 2.97
CA LEU A 179 11.98 7.42 4.18
C LEU A 179 11.01 8.14 5.14
N PRO A 180 10.25 9.19 4.74
CA PRO A 180 9.29 9.83 5.63
C PRO A 180 8.19 8.87 6.10
N ILE A 181 7.75 7.95 5.25
CA ILE A 181 6.77 6.92 5.65
C ILE A 181 7.37 6.02 6.74
N SER A 182 8.61 5.55 6.57
CA SER A 182 9.28 4.71 7.56
C SER A 182 9.43 5.41 8.91
N LEU A 183 9.81 6.69 8.91
CA LEU A 183 9.93 7.48 10.15
C LEU A 183 8.58 7.65 10.85
N TYR A 184 7.52 7.88 10.10
CA TYR A 184 6.17 7.97 10.63
C TYR A 184 5.70 6.64 11.26
N LEU A 185 5.87 5.52 10.55
CA LEU A 185 5.50 4.19 11.06
C LEU A 185 6.31 3.82 12.30
N LEU A 186 7.60 4.16 12.32
CA LEU A 186 8.47 3.96 13.47
C LEU A 186 7.98 4.75 14.69
N SER A 187 7.60 6.02 14.51
CA SER A 187 7.07 6.86 15.60
C SER A 187 5.79 6.28 16.19
N CYS A 188 4.84 5.82 15.34
CA CYS A 188 3.62 5.15 15.79
C CYS A 188 3.93 3.81 16.48
N GLY A 189 4.91 3.07 16.00
CA GLY A 189 5.35 1.81 16.60
C GLY A 189 5.98 2.00 17.98
N ILE A 190 6.86 2.99 18.13
CA ILE A 190 7.45 3.35 19.43
C ILE A 190 6.36 3.75 20.43
N TRP A 191 5.40 4.56 20.00
CA TRP A 191 4.27 4.93 20.84
C TRP A 191 3.50 3.71 21.35
N LEU A 192 3.12 2.77 20.46
CA LEU A 192 2.44 1.53 20.85
C LEU A 192 3.28 0.69 21.82
N TRP A 193 4.58 0.60 21.57
CA TRP A 193 5.50 -0.13 22.43
C TRP A 193 5.56 0.47 23.85
N VAL A 194 5.67 1.79 23.94
CA VAL A 194 5.73 2.49 25.23
C VAL A 194 4.45 2.29 26.03
N ILE A 195 3.27 2.47 25.41
CA ILE A 195 2.00 2.31 26.13
C ILE A 195 1.70 0.86 26.51
N SER A 196 2.21 -0.13 25.77
CA SER A 196 2.02 -1.55 26.13
C SER A 196 2.84 -2.00 27.34
N HIS A 197 3.87 -1.24 27.73
CA HIS A 197 4.70 -1.49 28.91
C HIS A 197 4.36 -0.57 30.08
N GLY A 198 3.49 0.43 29.88
CA GLY A 198 3.09 1.41 30.89
C GLY A 198 1.84 1.02 31.68
N HIS A 199 1.29 -0.15 31.42
CA HIS A 199 0.14 -0.76 32.12
C HIS A 199 0.62 -2.09 32.81
#